data_ad4aea14fa348aba67af393d7ce5299d
#
_entry.id   ad4aea14fa348aba67af393d7ce5299d
#
_cell.length_a   1.000
_cell.length_b   1.000
_cell.length_c   1.000
_cell.angle_alpha   90.00
_cell.angle_beta   90.00
_cell.angle_gamma   90.00
#
_symmetry.space_group_name_H-M   'P 1'
#
loop_
_entity.id
_entity.type
_entity.pdbx_description
1 polymer ?
#
loop_
_entity_poly.entity_id
_entity_poly.type
_entity_poly.pdbx_seq_one_letter_code
_entity_poly.pdbx_strand_id
1 'polypeptide(L)'
;ICTVLLGGIAIPLALSCLLRLRLLEFGGGLVLMPLVAAFMSDTMALFAGMAFGKHKLASKASPKKTVEGALGGLVGGVLGMVIFRIVFFFVTVHPLSIGWCMVIGLVGAFMGQLGDLSFSIIKRQCGIKDYGRLLPGHGGVLDLSIIHI
;
A
#
# COMPACT_ATOMS: atom_id res chain seq x y z
N ILE A 1 4.13 21.70 9.34
CA ILE A 1 5.30 21.53 8.46
C ILE A 1 5.36 20.09 7.95
N CYS A 2 5.37 19.03 8.78
CA CYS A 2 5.44 17.63 8.34
C CYS A 2 4.29 17.24 7.39
N THR A 3 3.06 17.66 7.64
CA THR A 3 1.89 17.39 6.78
C THR A 3 2.03 18.03 5.40
N VAL A 4 2.56 19.25 5.33
CA VAL A 4 2.78 19.96 4.07
C VAL A 4 3.90 19.30 3.26
N LEU A 5 4.98 18.86 3.92
CA LEU A 5 6.08 18.16 3.28
C LEU A 5 5.63 16.76 2.76
N LEU A 6 4.89 16.00 3.56
CA LEU A 6 4.34 14.70 3.13
C LEU A 6 3.36 14.86 1.95
N GLY A 7 2.40 15.77 2.05
CA GLY A 7 1.42 15.97 0.96
C GLY A 7 2.01 16.66 -0.27
N GLY A 8 2.84 17.70 -0.07
CA GLY A 8 3.35 18.52 -1.16
C GLY A 8 4.57 17.95 -1.90
N ILE A 9 5.33 17.07 -1.27
CA ILE A 9 6.55 16.50 -1.87
C ILE A 9 6.43 14.99 -2.07
N ALA A 10 6.08 14.23 -1.03
CA ALA A 10 6.11 12.78 -1.10
C ALA A 10 5.08 12.22 -2.10
N ILE A 11 3.85 12.76 -2.14
CA ILE A 11 2.81 12.31 -3.06
C ILE A 11 3.19 12.62 -4.52
N PRO A 12 3.58 13.85 -4.91
CA PRO A 12 4.02 14.13 -6.28
C PRO A 12 5.25 13.31 -6.70
N LEU A 13 6.20 13.06 -5.78
CA LEU A 13 7.33 12.17 -6.07
C LEU A 13 6.88 10.74 -6.36
N ALA A 14 5.99 10.17 -5.54
CA ALA A 14 5.46 8.83 -5.76
C ALA A 14 4.74 8.73 -7.11
N LEU A 15 3.90 9.72 -7.46
CA LEU A 15 3.23 9.78 -8.74
C LEU A 15 4.23 9.93 -9.91
N SER A 16 5.28 10.72 -9.74
CA SER A 16 6.34 10.85 -10.77
C SER A 16 7.08 9.52 -11.01
N CYS A 17 7.27 8.71 -9.97
CA CYS A 17 7.84 7.37 -10.11
C CYS A 17 6.95 6.44 -10.94
N LEU A 18 5.62 6.50 -10.77
CA LEU A 18 4.68 5.75 -11.61
C LEU A 18 4.76 6.17 -13.08
N LEU A 19 4.87 7.48 -13.36
CA LEU A 19 5.07 7.98 -14.73
C LEU A 19 6.40 7.48 -15.32
N ARG A 20 7.49 7.47 -14.56
CA ARG A 20 8.77 6.92 -15.00
C ARG A 20 8.67 5.43 -15.30
N LEU A 21 7.98 4.64 -14.46
CA LEU A 21 7.72 3.23 -14.73
C LEU A 21 6.95 3.04 -16.04
N ARG A 22 6.00 3.93 -16.35
CA ARG A 22 5.21 3.89 -17.59
C ARG A 22 6.06 4.08 -18.84
N LEU A 23 7.17 4.84 -18.76
CA LEU A 23 8.07 5.11 -19.86
C LEU A 23 9.06 3.98 -20.14
N LEU A 24 9.17 2.99 -19.26
CA LEU A 24 10.02 1.82 -19.48
C LEU A 24 9.41 0.87 -20.50
N GLU A 25 10.24 0.03 -21.07
CA GLU A 25 9.82 -1.10 -21.90
C GLU A 25 8.84 -1.98 -21.09
N PHE A 26 7.69 -2.32 -21.64
CA PHE A 26 6.57 -2.97 -20.93
C PHE A 26 5.97 -2.17 -19.75
N GLY A 27 6.24 -0.86 -19.67
CA GLY A 27 5.82 0.02 -18.57
C GLY A 27 4.32 -0.01 -18.27
N GLY A 28 3.48 -0.33 -19.26
CA GLY A 28 2.04 -0.52 -19.06
C GLY A 28 1.70 -1.60 -18.05
N GLY A 29 2.44 -2.72 -18.06
CA GLY A 29 2.31 -3.78 -17.07
C GLY A 29 3.04 -3.45 -15.77
N LEU A 30 4.24 -2.85 -15.85
CA LEU A 30 5.06 -2.56 -14.67
C LEU A 30 4.39 -1.56 -13.70
N VAL A 31 3.58 -0.64 -14.20
CA VAL A 31 2.78 0.29 -13.37
C VAL A 31 1.80 -0.44 -12.45
N LEU A 32 1.38 -1.65 -12.80
CA LEU A 32 0.49 -2.45 -11.96
C LEU A 32 1.20 -3.10 -10.76
N MET A 33 2.53 -3.20 -10.75
CA MET A 33 3.30 -3.80 -9.66
C MET A 33 2.98 -3.21 -8.27
N PRO A 34 3.11 -1.88 -8.06
CA PRO A 34 2.83 -1.29 -6.76
C PRO A 34 1.36 -1.45 -6.36
N LEU A 35 0.43 -1.38 -7.31
CA LEU A 35 -0.99 -1.61 -7.06
C LEU A 35 -1.25 -3.03 -6.56
N VAL A 36 -0.74 -4.04 -7.26
CA VAL A 36 -0.91 -5.46 -6.87
C VAL A 36 -0.28 -5.71 -5.50
N ALA A 37 0.92 -5.17 -5.24
CA ALA A 37 1.57 -5.32 -3.95
C ALA A 37 0.74 -4.71 -2.82
N ALA A 38 0.19 -3.49 -3.02
CA ALA A 38 -0.65 -2.81 -2.04
C ALA A 38 -1.96 -3.57 -1.78
N PHE A 39 -2.73 -3.88 -2.84
CA PHE A 39 -4.01 -4.59 -2.69
C PHE A 39 -3.86 -5.95 -2.02
N MET A 40 -2.86 -6.74 -2.42
CA MET A 40 -2.62 -8.05 -1.82
C MET A 40 -2.16 -7.94 -0.37
N SER A 41 -1.32 -6.94 -0.07
CA SER A 41 -0.90 -6.64 1.29
C SER A 41 -2.09 -6.29 2.19
N ASP A 42 -2.96 -5.37 1.77
CA ASP A 42 -4.10 -4.93 2.55
C ASP A 42 -5.14 -6.04 2.75
N THR A 43 -5.40 -6.80 1.68
CA THR A 43 -6.34 -7.93 1.73
C THR A 43 -5.86 -9.00 2.72
N MET A 44 -4.60 -9.40 2.61
CA MET A 44 -4.02 -10.41 3.50
C MET A 44 -3.85 -9.89 4.93
N ALA A 45 -3.54 -8.60 5.11
CA ALA A 45 -3.52 -7.96 6.42
C ALA A 45 -4.89 -8.00 7.10
N LEU A 46 -5.95 -7.73 6.35
CA LEU A 46 -7.33 -7.82 6.83
C LEU A 46 -7.68 -9.25 7.26
N PHE A 47 -7.47 -10.23 6.38
CA PHE A 47 -7.80 -11.62 6.67
C PHE A 47 -6.97 -12.18 7.85
N ALA A 48 -5.67 -11.96 7.86
CA ALA A 48 -4.81 -12.39 8.96
C ALA A 48 -5.17 -11.69 10.28
N GLY A 49 -5.50 -10.39 10.21
CA GLY A 49 -5.95 -9.63 11.38
C GLY A 49 -7.29 -10.13 11.95
N MET A 50 -8.24 -10.54 11.08
CA MET A 50 -9.52 -11.11 11.51
C MET A 50 -9.36 -12.53 12.07
N ALA A 51 -8.51 -13.36 11.43
CA ALA A 51 -8.36 -14.76 11.83
C ALA A 51 -7.47 -14.94 13.07
N PHE A 52 -6.39 -14.18 13.17
CA PHE A 52 -5.33 -14.39 14.16
C PHE A 52 -5.05 -13.17 15.04
N GLY A 53 -5.70 -12.02 14.81
CA GLY A 53 -5.39 -10.76 15.47
C GLY A 53 -5.64 -10.79 16.98
N LYS A 54 -4.58 -10.86 17.74
CA LYS A 54 -4.59 -10.82 19.22
C LYS A 54 -3.97 -9.55 19.77
N HIS A 55 -2.89 -9.07 19.13
CA HIS A 55 -2.11 -7.92 19.60
C HIS A 55 -2.39 -6.69 18.74
N LYS A 56 -2.82 -5.60 19.37
CA LYS A 56 -3.06 -4.32 18.68
C LYS A 56 -1.74 -3.66 18.31
N LEU A 57 -1.57 -3.27 17.05
CA LEU A 57 -0.36 -2.65 16.53
C LEU A 57 -0.22 -1.19 17.01
N ALA A 58 -1.31 -0.41 16.95
CA ALA A 58 -1.33 1.01 17.29
C ALA A 58 -2.70 1.39 17.89
N SER A 59 -2.91 1.07 19.17
CA SER A 59 -4.19 1.24 19.86
C SER A 59 -4.73 2.67 19.83
N LYS A 60 -3.85 3.69 19.88
CA LYS A 60 -4.22 5.11 19.84
C LYS A 60 -4.49 5.66 18.43
N ALA A 61 -3.74 5.21 17.42
CA ALA A 61 -3.86 5.72 16.05
C ALA A 61 -4.89 4.92 15.23
N SER A 62 -4.83 3.61 15.29
CA SER A 62 -5.72 2.69 14.57
C SER A 62 -6.05 1.47 15.43
N PRO A 63 -7.17 1.47 16.17
CA PRO A 63 -7.52 0.39 17.09
C PRO A 63 -7.88 -0.93 16.40
N LYS A 64 -8.09 -0.92 15.07
CA LYS A 64 -8.44 -2.11 14.27
C LYS A 64 -7.21 -2.85 13.74
N LYS A 65 -6.02 -2.22 13.71
CA LYS A 65 -4.80 -2.85 13.19
C LYS A 65 -4.14 -3.74 14.24
N THR A 66 -3.76 -4.94 13.80
CA THR A 66 -3.09 -5.95 14.63
C THR A 66 -1.70 -6.25 14.10
N VAL A 67 -0.80 -6.72 14.97
CA VAL A 67 0.56 -7.13 14.61
C VAL A 67 0.52 -8.33 13.65
N GLU A 68 -0.35 -9.29 13.93
CA GLU A 68 -0.56 -10.47 13.11
C GLU A 68 -1.08 -10.10 11.72
N GLY A 69 -1.98 -9.11 11.67
CA GLY A 69 -2.44 -8.53 10.41
C GLY A 69 -1.29 -7.89 9.62
N ALA A 70 -0.42 -7.14 10.29
CA ALA A 70 0.72 -6.52 9.63
C ALA A 70 1.69 -7.56 9.03
N LEU A 71 1.99 -8.62 9.78
CA LEU A 71 2.79 -9.74 9.26
C LEU A 71 2.11 -10.44 8.09
N GLY A 72 0.81 -10.69 8.19
CA GLY A 72 0.00 -11.23 7.09
C GLY A 72 0.04 -10.34 5.84
N GLY A 73 0.02 -9.03 6.01
CA GLY A 73 0.17 -8.08 4.90
C GLY A 73 1.53 -8.15 4.22
N LEU A 74 2.63 -8.28 4.97
CA LEU A 74 3.96 -8.47 4.37
C LEU A 74 4.02 -9.75 3.52
N VAL A 75 3.50 -10.85 4.04
CA VAL A 75 3.40 -12.12 3.29
C VAL A 75 2.50 -11.93 2.06
N GLY A 76 1.38 -11.23 2.21
CA GLY A 76 0.45 -10.90 1.12
C GLY A 76 1.09 -10.11 -0.01
N GLY A 77 1.89 -9.10 0.31
CA GLY A 77 2.62 -8.32 -0.69
C GLY A 77 3.62 -9.16 -1.49
N VAL A 78 4.36 -10.05 -0.81
CA VAL A 78 5.28 -10.98 -1.48
C VAL A 78 4.51 -11.96 -2.38
N LEU A 79 3.44 -12.59 -1.88
CA LEU A 79 2.60 -13.50 -2.66
C LEU A 79 1.98 -12.80 -3.86
N GLY A 80 1.47 -11.58 -3.69
CA GLY A 80 0.91 -10.78 -4.77
C GLY A 80 1.92 -10.53 -5.89
N MET A 81 3.17 -10.22 -5.54
CA MET A 81 4.22 -10.01 -6.53
C MET A 81 4.68 -11.30 -7.23
N VAL A 82 4.64 -12.44 -6.54
CA VAL A 82 4.92 -13.74 -7.17
C VAL A 82 3.80 -14.08 -8.17
N ILE A 83 2.54 -13.89 -7.81
CA ILE A 83 1.39 -14.09 -8.70
C ILE A 83 1.49 -13.13 -9.89
N PHE A 84 1.77 -11.85 -9.64
CA PHE A 84 1.96 -10.86 -10.70
C PHE A 84 3.04 -11.28 -11.69
N ARG A 85 4.19 -11.77 -11.22
CA ARG A 85 5.27 -12.29 -12.07
C ARG A 85 4.79 -13.39 -13.01
N ILE A 86 4.00 -14.34 -12.49
CA ILE A 86 3.48 -15.45 -13.28
C ILE A 86 2.56 -14.92 -14.38
N VAL A 87 1.61 -14.07 -14.03
CA VAL A 87 0.67 -13.46 -14.99
C VAL A 87 1.43 -12.61 -16.02
N PHE A 88 2.37 -11.80 -15.57
CA PHE A 88 3.18 -10.94 -16.44
C PHE A 88 3.98 -11.76 -17.47
N PHE A 89 4.56 -12.89 -17.06
CA PHE A 89 5.26 -13.80 -17.97
C PHE A 89 4.34 -14.36 -19.06
N PHE A 90 3.12 -14.75 -18.73
CA PHE A 90 2.16 -15.25 -19.72
C PHE A 90 1.70 -14.18 -20.72
N VAL A 91 1.70 -12.91 -20.31
CA VAL A 91 1.27 -11.78 -21.16
C VAL A 91 2.39 -11.25 -22.03
N THR A 92 3.60 -11.14 -21.49
CA THR A 92 4.73 -10.45 -22.16
C THR A 92 5.82 -11.39 -22.66
N VAL A 93 5.82 -12.64 -22.20
CA VAL A 93 6.88 -13.65 -22.43
C VAL A 93 8.25 -13.21 -21.87
N HIS A 94 8.30 -12.10 -21.11
CA HIS A 94 9.52 -11.63 -20.48
C HIS A 94 9.60 -12.11 -19.02
N PRO A 95 10.67 -12.84 -18.64
CA PRO A 95 10.82 -13.32 -17.27
C PRO A 95 11.30 -12.20 -16.36
N LEU A 96 10.46 -11.81 -15.40
CA LEU A 96 10.91 -11.01 -14.26
C LEU A 96 11.68 -11.89 -13.26
N SER A 97 12.77 -11.37 -12.70
CA SER A 97 13.49 -12.09 -11.65
C SER A 97 12.62 -12.28 -10.42
N ILE A 98 12.49 -13.52 -9.94
CA ILE A 98 11.68 -13.85 -8.77
C ILE A 98 12.21 -13.15 -7.50
N GLY A 99 13.52 -13.07 -7.36
CA GLY A 99 14.15 -12.40 -6.21
C GLY A 99 13.77 -10.92 -6.14
N TRP A 100 13.82 -10.21 -7.26
CA TRP A 100 13.40 -8.80 -7.31
C TRP A 100 11.91 -8.63 -7.04
N CYS A 101 11.06 -9.51 -7.57
CA CYS A 101 9.62 -9.46 -7.28
C CYS A 101 9.34 -9.65 -5.78
N MET A 102 10.02 -10.58 -5.12
CA MET A 102 9.86 -10.80 -3.67
C MET A 102 10.33 -9.59 -2.86
N VAL A 103 11.48 -9.01 -3.20
CA VAL A 103 12.00 -7.80 -2.53
C VAL A 103 11.05 -6.61 -2.72
N ILE A 104 10.59 -6.37 -3.94
CA ILE A 104 9.63 -5.28 -4.24
C ILE A 104 8.32 -5.50 -3.47
N GLY A 105 7.81 -6.73 -3.44
CA GLY A 105 6.59 -7.07 -2.69
C GLY A 105 6.74 -6.81 -1.19
N LEU A 106 7.87 -7.24 -0.60
CA LEU A 106 8.14 -7.04 0.81
C LEU A 106 8.31 -5.55 1.17
N VAL A 107 9.17 -4.85 0.43
CA VAL A 107 9.44 -3.42 0.66
C VAL A 107 8.19 -2.58 0.39
N GLY A 108 7.46 -2.86 -0.69
CA GLY A 108 6.21 -2.17 -1.02
C GLY A 108 5.15 -2.35 0.05
N ALA A 109 4.92 -3.59 0.51
CA ALA A 109 3.99 -3.86 1.60
C ALA A 109 4.39 -3.18 2.91
N PHE A 110 5.68 -3.20 3.25
CA PHE A 110 6.19 -2.55 4.45
C PHE A 110 6.01 -1.02 4.40
N MET A 111 6.40 -0.39 3.28
CA MET A 111 6.25 1.06 3.10
C MET A 111 4.78 1.49 3.06
N GLY A 112 3.91 0.69 2.42
CA GLY A 112 2.46 0.94 2.41
C GLY A 112 1.88 0.93 3.83
N GLN A 113 2.23 -0.05 4.64
CA GLN A 113 1.78 -0.13 6.04
C GLN A 113 2.29 1.03 6.90
N LEU A 114 3.55 1.45 6.71
CA LEU A 114 4.12 2.63 7.39
C LEU A 114 3.40 3.92 6.96
N GLY A 115 3.12 4.07 5.66
CA GLY A 115 2.37 5.20 5.13
C GLY A 115 0.98 5.30 5.76
N ASP A 116 0.22 4.23 5.75
CA ASP A 116 -1.13 4.19 6.32
C ASP A 116 -1.13 4.46 7.85
N LEU A 117 -0.14 3.93 8.59
CA LEU A 117 0.05 4.27 10.01
C LEU A 117 0.36 5.76 10.21
N SER A 118 1.25 6.31 9.40
CA SER A 118 1.67 7.71 9.48
C SER A 118 0.48 8.66 9.24
N PHE A 119 -0.30 8.41 8.19
CA PHE A 119 -1.51 9.18 7.89
C PHE A 119 -2.57 9.02 8.99
N SER A 120 -2.71 7.83 9.56
CA SER A 120 -3.63 7.61 10.70
C SER A 120 -3.22 8.43 11.92
N ILE A 121 -1.93 8.51 12.24
CA ILE A 121 -1.40 9.33 13.34
C ILE A 121 -1.66 10.81 13.08
N ILE A 122 -1.36 11.30 11.87
CA ILE A 122 -1.58 12.70 11.47
C ILE A 122 -3.06 13.08 11.63
N LYS A 123 -3.98 12.23 11.14
CA LYS A 123 -5.42 12.45 11.32
C LYS A 123 -5.80 12.64 12.80
N ARG A 124 -5.28 11.79 13.68
CA ARG A 124 -5.56 11.89 15.12
C ARG A 124 -4.96 13.14 15.77
N GLN A 125 -3.75 13.53 15.36
CA GLN A 125 -3.12 14.76 15.87
C GLN A 125 -3.86 16.02 15.43
N CYS A 126 -4.45 16.01 14.23
CA CYS A 126 -5.29 17.11 13.74
C CYS A 126 -6.72 17.09 14.32
N GLY A 127 -7.08 16.11 15.15
CA GLY A 127 -8.43 15.98 15.73
C GLY A 127 -9.50 15.59 14.70
N ILE A 128 -9.08 15.16 13.50
CA ILE A 128 -9.99 14.75 12.43
C ILE A 128 -9.98 13.23 12.27
N LYS A 129 -11.08 12.69 11.77
CA LYS A 129 -11.20 11.27 11.44
C LYS A 129 -10.96 11.04 9.95
N ASP A 130 -11.48 11.91 9.12
CA ASP A 130 -11.41 11.85 7.65
C ASP A 130 -10.96 13.22 7.12
N TYR A 131 -10.19 13.26 6.01
CA TYR A 131 -9.69 14.50 5.41
C TYR A 131 -10.76 15.30 4.67
N GLY A 132 -11.96 14.74 4.43
CA GLY A 132 -13.06 15.41 3.76
C GLY A 132 -14.36 14.62 3.85
N ARG A 133 -15.45 15.22 3.32
CA ARG A 133 -16.79 14.64 3.28
C ARG A 133 -17.35 14.60 1.87
N LEU A 134 -16.51 14.37 0.87
CA LEU A 134 -16.95 14.41 -0.53
C LEU A 134 -17.91 13.26 -0.87
N LEU A 135 -17.66 12.08 -0.30
CA LEU A 135 -18.52 10.91 -0.48
C LEU A 135 -19.13 10.50 0.87
N PRO A 136 -20.48 10.48 0.98
CA PRO A 136 -21.15 10.01 2.20
C PRO A 136 -20.72 8.59 2.56
N GLY A 137 -20.15 8.41 3.76
CA GLY A 137 -19.72 7.10 4.25
C GLY A 137 -18.30 6.64 3.84
N HIS A 138 -17.64 7.32 2.89
CA HIS A 138 -16.30 6.93 2.39
C HIS A 138 -15.20 7.98 2.64
N GLY A 139 -15.53 9.17 3.16
CA GLY A 139 -14.55 10.22 3.45
C GLY A 139 -14.25 11.13 2.26
N GLY A 140 -13.08 11.77 2.26
CA GLY A 140 -12.62 12.66 1.20
C GLY A 140 -11.81 11.95 0.12
N VAL A 141 -11.55 12.67 -0.99
CA VAL A 141 -10.72 12.16 -2.10
C VAL A 141 -9.33 11.73 -1.62
N LEU A 142 -8.75 12.46 -0.66
CA LEU A 142 -7.45 12.12 -0.09
C LEU A 142 -7.49 10.81 0.71
N ASP A 143 -8.57 10.56 1.46
CA ASP A 143 -8.74 9.30 2.19
C ASP A 143 -8.80 8.11 1.22
N LEU A 144 -9.45 8.25 0.09
CA LEU A 144 -9.55 7.22 -0.94
C LEU A 144 -8.22 7.03 -1.71
N SER A 145 -7.48 8.13 -1.99
CA SER A 145 -6.20 8.02 -2.69
C SER A 145 -5.10 7.40 -1.82
N ILE A 146 -5.13 7.62 -0.51
CA ILE A 146 -4.16 7.04 0.44
C ILE A 146 -4.34 5.52 0.59
N ILE A 147 -5.56 5.01 0.44
CA ILE A 147 -5.83 3.56 0.45
C ILE A 147 -5.15 2.87 -0.75
N HIS A 148 -4.86 3.62 -1.81
CA HIS A 148 -4.34 3.10 -3.08
C HIS A 148 -2.88 3.48 -3.37
N ILE A 149 -2.19 4.20 -2.47
CA ILE A 149 -0.78 4.56 -2.54
C ILE A 149 0.01 3.84 -1.44
#